data_02dcfd3e1a5d76774dde46c1fad75dc9
#
_entry.id   02dcfd3e1a5d76774dde46c1fad75dc9
#
_cell.length_a   1.000
_cell.length_b   1.000
_cell.length_c   1.000
_cell.angle_alpha   90.00
_cell.angle_beta   90.00
_cell.angle_gamma   90.00
#
_symmetry.space_group_name_H-M   'P 1'
#
loop_
_entity.id
_entity.type
_entity.pdbx_description
1 polymer ?
#
loop_
_entity_poly.entity_id
_entity_poly.type
_entity_poly.pdbx_seq_one_letter_code
_entity_poly.pdbx_strand_id
1 'polypeptide(L)'
;MPYEYFYNREPEQYVHYQMPSILFEDDNLRELSINAKFLYSVLLDRAKLSYKNGWLDDDGKVYIHYAQADLIKLLNCGRTKMSEYFNELDGDKGGVGLIERKQKVGIGKNDKIYVKNFAKPTNESISLLDTPQSPFDYFHN
;
A
#
# COMPACT_ATOMS: atom_id res chain seq x y z
N MET A 1 -27.63 -14.05 -10.85
CA MET A 1 -28.38 -13.82 -9.63
C MET A 1 -28.37 -12.37 -9.28
N PRO A 2 -29.51 -11.77 -9.14
CA PRO A 2 -29.51 -10.37 -8.72
C PRO A 2 -29.15 -10.29 -7.25
N TYR A 3 -28.58 -9.15 -6.91
CA TYR A 3 -28.30 -8.86 -5.51
C TYR A 3 -29.45 -8.10 -4.92
N GLU A 4 -29.58 -8.15 -3.62
CA GLU A 4 -30.63 -7.44 -2.92
C GLU A 4 -30.21 -6.00 -2.68
N TYR A 5 -31.20 -5.14 -2.43
CA TYR A 5 -30.90 -3.77 -2.03
C TYR A 5 -30.41 -3.74 -0.59
N PHE A 6 -29.58 -2.75 -0.28
CA PHE A 6 -29.28 -2.47 1.13
C PHE A 6 -30.44 -1.69 1.72
N TYR A 7 -30.67 -1.88 2.99
CA TYR A 7 -31.65 -1.11 3.72
C TYR A 7 -31.00 -0.46 4.93
N ASN A 8 -31.32 0.81 5.16
CA ASN A 8 -30.88 1.53 6.35
C ASN A 8 -29.35 1.55 6.44
N ARG A 9 -28.79 1.05 7.54
CA ARG A 9 -27.36 1.14 7.80
C ARG A 9 -26.60 -0.11 7.44
N GLU A 10 -27.21 -1.01 6.73
CA GLU A 10 -26.55 -2.26 6.36
C GLU A 10 -25.22 -2.07 5.63
N PRO A 11 -25.06 -1.06 4.76
CA PRO A 11 -23.77 -0.91 4.07
C PRO A 11 -22.59 -0.68 5.00
N GLU A 12 -22.83 -0.30 6.25
CA GLU A 12 -21.78 -0.01 7.20
C GLU A 12 -21.17 -1.24 7.83
N GLN A 13 -21.70 -2.42 7.54
CA GLN A 13 -21.27 -3.65 8.19
C GLN A 13 -20.00 -4.25 7.62
N TYR A 14 -19.53 -3.79 6.51
CA TYR A 14 -18.51 -4.51 5.76
C TYR A 14 -17.11 -4.03 6.03
N VAL A 15 -16.18 -4.97 5.97
CA VAL A 15 -14.76 -4.66 6.07
C VAL A 15 -14.31 -4.16 4.69
N HIS A 16 -13.50 -3.14 4.67
CA HIS A 16 -13.09 -2.50 3.44
C HIS A 16 -11.58 -2.42 3.33
N TYR A 17 -11.07 -2.48 2.11
CA TYR A 17 -9.73 -1.99 1.85
C TYR A 17 -9.86 -0.48 1.66
N GLN A 18 -8.97 0.26 2.29
CA GLN A 18 -9.01 1.72 2.20
C GLN A 18 -7.98 2.20 1.21
N MET A 19 -8.42 2.96 0.23
CA MET A 19 -7.51 3.56 -0.74
C MET A 19 -7.30 5.02 -0.35
N PRO A 20 -6.07 5.40 0.01
CA PRO A 20 -5.81 6.79 0.38
C PRO A 20 -6.14 7.73 -0.78
N SER A 21 -6.89 8.76 -0.51
CA SER A 21 -7.31 9.69 -1.55
C SER A 21 -6.13 10.40 -2.20
N ILE A 22 -5.03 10.53 -1.48
CA ILE A 22 -3.85 11.19 -2.01
C ILE A 22 -3.30 10.48 -3.24
N LEU A 23 -3.58 9.18 -3.39
CA LEU A 23 -3.15 8.44 -4.58
C LEU A 23 -3.80 8.98 -5.85
N PHE A 24 -4.89 9.71 -5.71
CA PHE A 24 -5.64 10.26 -6.83
C PHE A 24 -5.41 11.77 -6.98
N GLU A 25 -4.84 12.40 -5.98
CA GLU A 25 -4.72 13.86 -5.94
C GLU A 25 -3.30 14.37 -6.11
N ASP A 26 -2.33 13.63 -5.60
CA ASP A 26 -0.94 14.08 -5.65
C ASP A 26 -0.39 13.97 -7.07
N ASP A 27 0.29 15.00 -7.53
CA ASP A 27 0.80 15.03 -8.89
C ASP A 27 1.75 13.87 -9.20
N ASN A 28 2.47 13.40 -8.21
CA ASN A 28 3.41 12.30 -8.41
C ASN A 28 2.74 10.93 -8.36
N LEU A 29 1.56 10.85 -7.79
CA LEU A 29 0.90 9.56 -7.57
C LEU A 29 -0.31 9.33 -8.46
N ARG A 30 -0.92 10.41 -8.94
CA ARG A 30 -2.17 10.29 -9.69
C ARG A 30 -2.01 9.51 -11.00
N GLU A 31 -0.79 9.45 -11.53
CA GLU A 31 -0.54 8.77 -12.79
C GLU A 31 -0.43 7.25 -12.63
N LEU A 32 -0.38 6.75 -11.41
CA LEU A 32 -0.38 5.32 -11.20
C LEU A 32 -1.66 4.71 -11.76
N SER A 33 -1.55 3.50 -12.28
CA SER A 33 -2.76 2.79 -12.71
C SER A 33 -3.64 2.52 -11.51
N ILE A 34 -4.92 2.32 -11.75
CA ILE A 34 -5.85 2.04 -10.66
C ILE A 34 -5.46 0.73 -9.96
N ASN A 35 -4.94 -0.23 -10.72
CA ASN A 35 -4.53 -1.49 -10.12
C ASN A 35 -3.31 -1.33 -9.24
N ALA A 36 -2.37 -0.46 -9.62
CA ALA A 36 -1.22 -0.19 -8.75
C ALA A 36 -1.65 0.52 -7.49
N LYS A 37 -2.61 1.45 -7.60
CA LYS A 37 -3.16 2.12 -6.42
C LYS A 37 -3.84 1.12 -5.49
N PHE A 38 -4.57 0.19 -6.07
CA PHE A 38 -5.22 -0.84 -5.26
C PHE A 38 -4.18 -1.76 -4.62
N LEU A 39 -3.17 -2.16 -5.39
CA LEU A 39 -2.10 -2.98 -4.83
C LEU A 39 -1.46 -2.31 -3.63
N TYR A 40 -1.11 -1.03 -3.77
CA TYR A 40 -0.53 -0.31 -2.64
C TYR A 40 -1.48 -0.31 -1.44
N SER A 41 -2.77 -0.14 -1.69
CA SER A 41 -3.75 -0.11 -0.61
C SER A 41 -3.84 -1.44 0.12
N VAL A 42 -3.73 -2.55 -0.61
CA VAL A 42 -3.71 -3.87 -0.02
C VAL A 42 -2.45 -4.08 0.82
N LEU A 43 -1.31 -3.64 0.28
CA LEU A 43 -0.05 -3.77 1.01
C LEU A 43 -0.05 -2.91 2.26
N LEU A 44 -0.62 -1.72 2.17
CA LEU A 44 -0.74 -0.83 3.32
C LEU A 44 -1.62 -1.45 4.40
N ASP A 45 -2.70 -2.09 3.99
CA ASP A 45 -3.57 -2.76 4.94
C ASP A 45 -2.82 -3.86 5.69
N ARG A 46 -2.00 -4.63 4.96
CA ARG A 46 -1.18 -5.66 5.58
C ARG A 46 -0.16 -5.06 6.53
N ALA A 47 0.37 -3.90 6.17
CA ALA A 47 1.38 -3.24 6.99
C ALA A 47 0.86 -2.85 8.37
N LYS A 48 -0.43 -2.68 8.51
CA LYS A 48 -1.02 -2.37 9.82
C LYS A 48 -0.80 -3.49 10.83
N LEU A 49 -0.52 -4.69 10.35
CA LEU A 49 -0.28 -5.83 11.22
C LEU A 49 1.20 -6.05 11.53
N SER A 50 2.06 -5.20 11.01
CA SER A 50 3.51 -5.45 11.09
C SER A 50 4.01 -5.50 12.52
N TYR A 51 3.58 -4.57 13.35
CA TYR A 51 4.04 -4.55 14.72
C TYR A 51 3.63 -5.83 15.45
N LYS A 52 2.38 -6.23 15.25
CA LYS A 52 1.84 -7.43 15.87
C LYS A 52 2.56 -8.68 15.41
N ASN A 53 2.95 -8.71 14.14
CA ASN A 53 3.60 -9.87 13.55
C ASN A 53 5.12 -9.81 13.64
N GLY A 54 5.69 -8.77 14.22
CA GLY A 54 7.13 -8.66 14.32
C GLY A 54 7.80 -8.31 13.03
N TRP A 55 7.09 -7.67 12.11
CA TRP A 55 7.65 -7.31 10.81
C TRP A 55 8.24 -5.91 10.86
N LEU A 56 9.24 -5.75 11.72
CA LEU A 56 9.98 -4.50 11.84
C LEU A 56 11.46 -4.85 11.75
N ASP A 57 12.20 -4.06 10.98
CA ASP A 57 13.63 -4.32 10.92
C ASP A 57 14.34 -3.66 12.11
N ASP A 58 15.67 -3.75 12.13
CA ASP A 58 16.44 -3.27 13.27
C ASP A 58 16.29 -1.77 13.48
N ASP A 59 15.93 -1.04 12.44
CA ASP A 59 15.72 0.40 12.53
C ASP A 59 14.26 0.76 12.80
N GLY A 60 13.41 -0.24 12.98
CA GLY A 60 12.00 -0.02 13.21
C GLY A 60 11.19 0.22 11.95
N LYS A 61 11.79 0.01 10.78
CA LYS A 61 11.06 0.20 9.54
C LYS A 61 10.07 -0.93 9.30
N VAL A 62 8.87 -0.57 8.90
CA VAL A 62 7.82 -1.54 8.65
C VAL A 62 8.06 -2.24 7.32
N TYR A 63 8.00 -3.55 7.35
CA TYR A 63 7.96 -4.32 6.12
C TYR A 63 6.88 -5.38 6.24
N ILE A 64 6.52 -5.99 5.13
CA ILE A 64 5.53 -7.04 5.13
C ILE A 64 6.02 -8.20 4.29
N HIS A 65 5.37 -9.33 4.48
CA HIS A 65 5.47 -10.48 3.60
C HIS A 65 4.10 -10.73 3.02
N TYR A 66 4.05 -10.97 1.73
CA TYR A 66 2.77 -11.26 1.08
C TYR A 66 3.06 -12.21 -0.08
N ALA A 67 2.43 -13.34 -0.10
CA ALA A 67 2.65 -14.30 -1.18
C ALA A 67 2.12 -13.70 -2.49
N GLN A 68 2.96 -13.71 -3.51
CA GLN A 68 2.56 -13.16 -4.79
C GLN A 68 1.36 -13.89 -5.37
N ALA A 69 1.28 -15.20 -5.13
CA ALA A 69 0.13 -15.96 -5.60
C ALA A 69 -1.19 -15.45 -5.02
N ASP A 70 -1.16 -15.03 -3.76
CA ASP A 70 -2.36 -14.49 -3.12
C ASP A 70 -2.75 -13.15 -3.71
N LEU A 71 -1.76 -12.33 -4.04
CA LEU A 71 -2.02 -11.02 -4.66
C LEU A 71 -2.58 -11.19 -6.06
N ILE A 72 -2.04 -12.13 -6.82
CA ILE A 72 -2.51 -12.41 -8.16
C ILE A 72 -3.98 -12.84 -8.12
N LYS A 73 -4.32 -13.67 -7.15
CA LYS A 73 -5.69 -14.11 -6.99
C LYS A 73 -6.60 -12.96 -6.58
N LEU A 74 -6.12 -12.14 -5.66
CA LEU A 74 -6.91 -11.02 -5.16
C LEU A 74 -7.20 -10.00 -6.24
N LEU A 75 -6.20 -9.66 -7.04
CA LEU A 75 -6.35 -8.68 -8.09
C LEU A 75 -6.90 -9.28 -9.38
N ASN A 76 -7.01 -10.60 -9.41
CA ASN A 76 -7.52 -11.33 -10.57
C ASN A 76 -6.75 -10.95 -11.84
N CYS A 77 -5.44 -11.10 -11.80
CA CYS A 77 -4.58 -10.76 -12.91
C CYS A 77 -3.51 -11.84 -13.07
N GLY A 78 -2.71 -11.74 -14.12
CA GLY A 78 -1.61 -12.66 -14.33
C GLY A 78 -0.32 -12.16 -13.71
N ARG A 79 0.73 -12.96 -13.81
CA ARG A 79 2.03 -12.61 -13.25
C ARG A 79 2.64 -11.38 -13.89
N THR A 80 2.49 -11.27 -15.20
CA THR A 80 3.05 -10.13 -15.92
C THR A 80 2.43 -8.83 -15.46
N LYS A 81 1.12 -8.82 -15.33
CA LYS A 81 0.43 -7.61 -14.85
C LYS A 81 0.79 -7.30 -13.41
N MET A 82 0.87 -8.32 -12.56
CA MET A 82 1.26 -8.11 -11.18
C MET A 82 2.65 -7.48 -11.11
N SER A 83 3.57 -7.98 -11.93
CA SER A 83 4.92 -7.43 -11.99
C SER A 83 4.90 -5.96 -12.42
N GLU A 84 4.06 -5.63 -13.40
CA GLU A 84 3.93 -4.25 -13.85
C GLU A 84 3.41 -3.34 -12.75
N TYR A 85 2.42 -3.81 -12.00
CA TYR A 85 1.87 -3.00 -10.91
C TYR A 85 2.89 -2.77 -9.81
N PHE A 86 3.65 -3.81 -9.47
CA PHE A 86 4.72 -3.65 -8.49
C PHE A 86 5.77 -2.66 -8.99
N ASN A 87 6.10 -2.72 -10.27
CA ASN A 87 7.12 -1.83 -10.82
C ASN A 87 6.68 -0.38 -10.82
N GLU A 88 5.38 -0.11 -10.95
CA GLU A 88 4.89 1.26 -10.84
C GLU A 88 5.14 1.84 -9.46
N LEU A 89 5.12 0.98 -8.44
CA LEU A 89 5.27 1.43 -7.05
C LEU A 89 6.71 1.43 -6.57
N ASP A 90 7.56 0.60 -7.18
CA ASP A 90 8.90 0.34 -6.68
C ASP A 90 9.90 1.33 -7.28
N GLY A 91 10.51 2.14 -6.44
CA GLY A 91 11.45 3.16 -6.92
C GLY A 91 12.65 2.59 -7.65
N ASP A 92 13.08 1.37 -7.28
CA ASP A 92 14.22 0.74 -7.94
C ASP A 92 13.89 0.27 -9.34
N LYS A 93 12.62 0.24 -9.69
CA LYS A 93 12.18 -0.17 -11.02
C LYS A 93 11.66 1.01 -11.83
N GLY A 94 11.98 2.22 -11.40
CA GLY A 94 11.51 3.41 -12.10
C GLY A 94 10.14 3.87 -11.67
N GLY A 95 9.57 3.29 -10.63
CA GLY A 95 8.26 3.67 -10.14
C GLY A 95 8.34 4.84 -9.18
N VAL A 96 7.21 5.12 -8.54
CA VAL A 96 7.09 6.31 -7.69
C VAL A 96 7.81 6.19 -6.34
N GLY A 97 8.17 4.98 -5.94
CA GLY A 97 8.92 4.82 -4.69
C GLY A 97 8.08 4.64 -3.45
N LEU A 98 6.84 4.22 -3.59
CA LEU A 98 6.00 3.94 -2.43
C LEU A 98 6.28 2.59 -1.78
N ILE A 99 7.02 1.73 -2.46
CA ILE A 99 7.50 0.48 -1.87
C ILE A 99 8.95 0.26 -2.25
N GLU A 100 9.56 -0.63 -1.49
CA GLU A 100 10.91 -1.09 -1.78
C GLU A 100 10.94 -2.58 -1.49
N ARG A 101 11.35 -3.38 -2.46
CA ARG A 101 11.39 -4.83 -2.27
C ARG A 101 12.82 -5.26 -2.02
N LYS A 102 13.01 -6.07 -0.98
CA LYS A 102 14.30 -6.65 -0.67
C LYS A 102 14.18 -8.15 -0.86
N GLN A 103 14.90 -8.66 -1.85
CA GLN A 103 14.84 -10.07 -2.13
C GLN A 103 15.67 -10.85 -1.12
N LYS A 104 15.08 -11.89 -0.59
CA LYS A 104 15.82 -12.76 0.33
C LYS A 104 16.61 -13.76 -0.46
N VAL A 105 17.80 -14.07 0.05
CA VAL A 105 18.63 -15.09 -0.53
C VAL A 105 18.34 -16.39 0.23
N GLY A 106 18.13 -17.45 -0.52
CA GLY A 106 17.92 -18.75 0.08
C GLY A 106 16.58 -19.34 -0.27
N ILE A 107 16.53 -20.65 -0.20
CA ILE A 107 15.35 -21.40 -0.56
C ILE A 107 14.28 -21.21 0.50
N GLY A 108 13.05 -21.00 0.05
CA GLY A 108 11.93 -20.89 0.96
C GLY A 108 11.80 -19.56 1.67
N LYS A 109 12.58 -18.58 1.29
CA LYS A 109 12.49 -17.26 1.89
C LYS A 109 11.56 -16.38 1.09
N ASN A 110 10.73 -15.62 1.79
CA ASN A 110 9.86 -14.64 1.15
C ASN A 110 10.56 -13.31 1.09
N ASP A 111 10.26 -12.54 0.05
CA ASP A 111 10.80 -11.20 -0.07
C ASP A 111 10.19 -10.30 0.99
N LYS A 112 10.97 -9.34 1.44
CA LYS A 112 10.46 -8.27 2.27
C LYS A 112 9.98 -7.15 1.37
N ILE A 113 8.82 -6.62 1.68
CA ILE A 113 8.29 -5.45 0.99
C ILE A 113 8.18 -4.33 2.01
N TYR A 114 8.99 -3.29 1.85
CA TYR A 114 8.88 -2.12 2.69
C TYR A 114 7.80 -1.23 2.12
N VAL A 115 6.78 -0.95 2.91
CA VAL A 115 5.67 -0.11 2.51
C VAL A 115 5.95 1.28 3.06
N LYS A 116 6.09 2.25 2.16
CA LYS A 116 6.50 3.58 2.56
C LYS A 116 5.31 4.48 2.81
N ASN A 117 5.56 5.50 3.61
CA ASN A 117 4.51 6.42 4.05
C ASN A 117 4.35 7.52 3.02
N PHE A 118 3.21 7.53 2.34
CA PHE A 118 2.92 8.51 1.30
C PHE A 118 2.80 9.93 1.86
N ALA A 119 2.59 10.06 3.14
CA ALA A 119 2.40 11.36 3.77
C ALA A 119 3.69 11.98 4.29
N LYS A 120 4.84 11.30 4.11
CA LYS A 120 6.11 11.79 4.63
C LYS A 120 7.18 11.74 3.55
N PRO A 121 7.30 12.80 2.78
CA PRO A 121 8.39 12.87 1.79
C PRO A 121 9.73 12.78 2.48
N THR A 122 10.73 12.28 1.76
CA THR A 122 12.00 11.97 2.39
C THR A 122 12.96 13.10 2.28
N ASN A 123 12.63 14.29 2.65
CA ASN A 123 13.61 15.34 2.65
C ASN A 123 13.23 16.36 3.68
N GLU A 124 13.98 17.44 3.73
CA GLU A 124 13.84 18.38 4.81
C GLU A 124 12.52 19.11 4.79
N SER A 125 11.76 18.99 3.75
CA SER A 125 10.45 19.62 3.76
C SER A 125 9.54 19.02 4.83
N ILE A 126 9.91 17.89 5.36
CA ILE A 126 9.13 17.31 6.43
C ILE A 126 9.04 18.22 7.61
N SER A 127 10.10 18.93 7.90
CA SER A 127 10.10 19.79 9.06
C SER A 127 9.06 20.87 8.95
N LEU A 128 8.67 21.23 7.75
CA LEU A 128 7.66 22.24 7.57
C LEU A 128 6.27 21.66 7.76
N LEU A 129 6.16 20.36 7.63
CA LEU A 129 4.87 19.72 7.68
C LEU A 129 4.48 19.23 9.00
N ASP A 130 5.37 19.30 9.92
CA ASP A 130 5.01 18.78 11.18
C ASP A 130 4.06 19.64 11.88
N THR A 131 3.61 20.58 11.28
CA THR A 131 2.43 21.16 11.76
C THR A 131 1.44 20.14 11.51
N PRO A 132 0.87 19.67 12.29
CA PRO A 132 0.07 18.56 12.04
C PRO A 132 -1.19 18.76 11.51
N GLN A 133 -1.48 18.69 11.06
CA GLN A 133 -2.41 18.66 10.66
C GLN A 133 -2.82 17.71 10.43
N SER A 134 -2.82 17.35 10.67
CA SER A 134 -3.24 16.55 10.46
C SER A 134 -3.51 15.98 9.84
N PRO A 135 -3.26 15.80 9.37
CA PRO A 135 -3.77 15.38 8.58
C PRO A 135 -4.38 14.58 8.75
N PHE A 136 -4.19 14.38 9.20
CA PHE A 136 -4.78 13.70 9.26
C PHE A 136 -5.62 14.07 9.56
N ASP A 137 -5.63 14.76 9.82
CA ASP A 137 -6.40 15.19 9.84
C ASP A 137 -6.86 15.43 8.83
N TYR A 138 -6.44 15.62 8.22
CA TYR A 138 -6.86 15.73 7.15
C TYR A 138 -7.23 14.77 6.61
N PHE A 139 -7.01 14.32 6.84
CA PHE A 139 -7.52 13.40 6.41
C PHE A 139 -8.35 12.99 6.90
N HIS A 140 -8.42 13.13 7.30
CA HIS A 140 -9.24 12.71 7.64
C HIS A 140 -10.04 12.49 7.41
N ASN A 141 -9.53 12.76 7.29
CA ASN A 141 -10.20 12.47 6.97
C ASN A 141 -10.64 12.08 6.76
#